data_7cd21dc96cdc766e7133bb0ca902a8d8
#
_entry.id   7cd21dc96cdc766e7133bb0ca902a8d8
#
_cell.length_a   1.000
_cell.length_b   1.000
_cell.length_c   1.000
_cell.angle_alpha   90.00
_cell.angle_beta   90.00
_cell.angle_gamma   90.00
#
_symmetry.space_group_name_H-M   'P 1'
#
loop_
_entity.id
_entity.type
_entity.pdbx_description
1 polymer ?
#
loop_
_entity_poly.entity_id
_entity_poly.type
_entity_poly.pdbx_seq_one_letter_code
_entity_poly.pdbx_strand_id
1 'polypeptide(L)'
;MTEHHYDWSGGPAVIKQHSIAKHNVLRAYLARYFITLGCSPNQDVLKLTLVDGFAGGGEYTHSDTKQLVLGSPFICLDAVREAEFALNANRHKPLKLDVHCYFIEKERPAFLYLERALRDRGYGHQIGAEIHLRRANFHDEAENIIDAIRARNPRAGRSIFILDQYGYKNVPFSLIRKIFATLPGAEVVLTFNVDSLLTYVSDGDVTQEMLSNLELNGAFCGRTIEEIKKSERDWRLFIQSGLYRELIQRCGAKHYTPFFIRSPQGHGDYWLVHMSQHHRARDVMTEVHWEIQNHFIHYGGSGLEMFEITGYDPDYDSLAIGQHRLGFEFDDVARKQSIRTLKEQFPRYIYARPDGLSFGELFASTCNGSPASAEIYRSALIALVEERVIEVVSEDGAVRRSASQIRNTDCVRPPAQRSLLIT
;
A
#
# COMPACT_ATOMS: atom_id res chain seq x y z
N MET A 1 19.32 -22.55 -5.22
CA MET A 1 19.76 -21.20 -4.78
C MET A 1 19.73 -21.17 -3.27
N THR A 2 20.83 -20.82 -2.62
CA THR A 2 20.89 -20.63 -1.18
C THR A 2 19.97 -19.45 -0.84
N GLU A 3 18.83 -19.73 -0.21
CA GLU A 3 18.02 -18.71 0.44
C GLU A 3 18.97 -17.92 1.34
N HIS A 4 19.09 -16.61 1.12
CA HIS A 4 19.82 -15.73 2.03
C HIS A 4 18.97 -15.59 3.30
N HIS A 5 19.04 -16.60 4.16
CA HIS A 5 18.45 -16.53 5.49
C HIS A 5 19.23 -15.49 6.30
N TYR A 6 18.49 -14.54 6.87
CA TYR A 6 19.03 -13.68 7.90
C TYR A 6 19.51 -14.55 9.07
N ASP A 7 20.71 -14.30 9.57
CA ASP A 7 21.31 -15.08 10.67
C ASP A 7 21.45 -14.18 11.92
N TRP A 8 20.75 -14.57 12.98
CA TRP A 8 20.83 -13.93 14.30
C TRP A 8 21.61 -14.79 15.33
N SER A 9 22.26 -15.86 14.93
CA SER A 9 23.02 -16.72 15.86
C SER A 9 24.21 -16.01 16.50
N GLY A 10 24.82 -15.06 15.78
CA GLY A 10 25.98 -14.28 16.23
C GLY A 10 25.68 -12.83 16.62
N GLY A 11 24.42 -12.40 16.57
CA GLY A 11 24.04 -10.99 16.80
C GLY A 11 22.98 -10.51 15.80
N PRO A 12 22.81 -9.18 15.63
CA PRO A 12 21.87 -8.61 14.66
C PRO A 12 22.21 -9.04 13.24
N ALA A 13 21.24 -9.57 12.50
CA ALA A 13 21.42 -9.95 11.10
C ALA A 13 21.70 -8.75 10.21
N VAL A 14 22.39 -8.96 9.08
CA VAL A 14 22.73 -7.86 8.15
C VAL A 14 21.54 -7.53 7.26
N ILE A 15 21.14 -6.24 7.24
CA ILE A 15 20.04 -5.72 6.40
C ILE A 15 20.56 -4.89 5.23
N LYS A 16 19.89 -4.99 4.07
CA LYS A 16 20.20 -4.24 2.86
C LYS A 16 19.29 -3.01 2.72
N GLN A 17 19.73 -2.04 1.91
CA GLN A 17 19.04 -0.75 1.71
C GLN A 17 17.57 -0.87 1.29
N HIS A 18 17.22 -1.80 0.41
CA HIS A 18 15.83 -1.98 -0.03
C HIS A 18 14.88 -2.43 1.10
N SER A 19 15.37 -3.21 2.06
CA SER A 19 14.59 -3.58 3.24
C SER A 19 14.42 -2.40 4.19
N ILE A 20 15.41 -1.51 4.28
CA ILE A 20 15.31 -0.26 5.03
C ILE A 20 14.26 0.67 4.41
N ALA A 21 14.16 0.73 3.07
CA ALA A 21 13.12 1.49 2.40
C ALA A 21 11.71 1.02 2.80
N LYS A 22 11.48 -0.30 2.90
CA LYS A 22 10.21 -0.87 3.41
C LYS A 22 9.93 -0.44 4.85
N HIS A 23 10.94 -0.47 5.71
CA HIS A 23 10.84 -0.01 7.10
C HIS A 23 10.48 1.48 7.20
N ASN A 24 11.04 2.32 6.34
CA ASN A 24 10.71 3.76 6.30
C ASN A 24 9.24 4.00 5.91
N VAL A 25 8.74 3.26 4.91
CA VAL A 25 7.31 3.31 4.53
C VAL A 25 6.43 2.90 5.69
N LEU A 26 6.73 1.76 6.30
CA LEU A 26 5.94 1.24 7.42
C LEU A 26 5.90 2.27 8.57
N ARG A 27 7.03 2.86 8.94
CA ARG A 27 7.10 3.90 9.98
C ARG A 27 6.24 5.11 9.61
N ALA A 28 6.40 5.65 8.42
CA ALA A 28 5.64 6.81 7.96
C ALA A 28 4.15 6.52 7.87
N TYR A 29 3.80 5.32 7.39
CA TYR A 29 2.40 4.90 7.31
C TYR A 29 1.76 4.78 8.69
N LEU A 30 2.38 4.08 9.63
CA LEU A 30 1.86 3.91 10.98
C LEU A 30 1.67 5.26 11.69
N ALA A 31 2.64 6.17 11.57
CA ALA A 31 2.53 7.51 12.14
C ALA A 31 1.28 8.24 11.62
N ARG A 32 1.06 8.26 10.30
CA ARG A 32 -0.13 8.89 9.68
C ARG A 32 -1.42 8.16 9.99
N TYR A 33 -1.37 6.84 10.05
CA TYR A 33 -2.51 5.99 10.37
C TYR A 33 -3.08 6.32 11.76
N PHE A 34 -2.23 6.36 12.78
CA PHE A 34 -2.65 6.71 14.15
C PHE A 34 -3.22 8.12 14.24
N ILE A 35 -2.58 9.10 13.62
CA ILE A 35 -3.07 10.48 13.57
C ILE A 35 -4.45 10.55 12.89
N THR A 36 -4.61 9.84 11.77
CA THR A 36 -5.89 9.80 11.03
C THR A 36 -7.02 9.20 11.87
N LEU A 37 -6.76 8.10 12.58
CA LEU A 37 -7.78 7.43 13.41
C LEU A 37 -8.01 8.12 14.77
N GLY A 38 -7.00 8.78 15.31
CA GLY A 38 -7.06 9.45 16.61
C GLY A 38 -7.49 10.92 16.56
N CYS A 39 -7.84 11.47 15.38
CA CYS A 39 -8.12 12.90 15.22
C CYS A 39 -9.41 13.38 15.91
N SER A 40 -10.37 12.48 16.21
CA SER A 40 -11.63 12.86 16.86
C SER A 40 -11.41 13.29 18.32
N PRO A 41 -11.77 14.53 18.72
CA PRO A 41 -11.53 15.03 20.07
C PRO A 41 -12.32 14.29 21.17
N ASN A 42 -13.43 13.66 20.80
CA ASN A 42 -14.32 12.97 21.72
C ASN A 42 -14.00 11.46 21.90
N GLN A 43 -12.95 10.97 21.25
CA GLN A 43 -12.55 9.59 21.32
C GLN A 43 -11.67 9.34 22.56
N ASP A 44 -12.07 8.40 23.42
CA ASP A 44 -11.36 8.06 24.65
C ASP A 44 -10.38 6.92 24.50
N VAL A 45 -10.71 5.96 23.63
CA VAL A 45 -9.91 4.76 23.40
C VAL A 45 -9.87 4.44 21.91
N LEU A 46 -8.68 4.17 21.40
CA LEU A 46 -8.46 3.60 20.07
C LEU A 46 -7.94 2.17 20.24
N LYS A 47 -8.78 1.17 19.90
CA LYS A 47 -8.39 -0.23 19.88
C LYS A 47 -7.84 -0.62 18.52
N LEU A 48 -6.64 -1.19 18.51
CA LEU A 48 -5.94 -1.63 17.30
C LEU A 48 -5.16 -2.91 17.58
N THR A 49 -4.95 -3.73 16.56
CA THR A 49 -4.00 -4.85 16.60
C THR A 49 -3.00 -4.71 15.45
N LEU A 50 -1.72 -4.78 15.75
CA LEU A 50 -0.64 -4.85 14.77
C LEU A 50 -0.17 -6.32 14.71
N VAL A 51 -0.11 -6.87 13.50
CA VAL A 51 0.28 -8.25 13.26
C VAL A 51 1.46 -8.26 12.31
N ASP A 52 2.61 -8.64 12.78
CA ASP A 52 3.80 -8.86 11.95
C ASP A 52 3.98 -10.36 11.74
N GLY A 53 3.65 -10.82 10.55
CA GLY A 53 3.66 -12.25 10.19
C GLY A 53 5.05 -12.81 9.97
N PHE A 54 6.10 -11.97 9.89
CA PHE A 54 7.49 -12.33 9.56
C PHE A 54 8.46 -11.45 10.35
N ALA A 55 8.34 -11.46 11.68
CA ALA A 55 8.95 -10.50 12.58
C ALA A 55 10.50 -10.51 12.61
N GLY A 56 11.12 -11.62 12.22
CA GLY A 56 12.58 -11.76 12.32
C GLY A 56 13.11 -11.59 13.74
N GLY A 57 14.36 -11.20 13.89
CA GLY A 57 14.97 -10.91 15.19
C GLY A 57 14.71 -9.46 15.69
N GLY A 58 14.04 -8.62 14.91
CA GLY A 58 13.68 -7.25 15.29
C GLY A 58 14.82 -6.24 15.24
N GLU A 59 16.08 -6.64 15.21
CA GLU A 59 17.25 -5.81 15.08
C GLU A 59 18.16 -6.28 13.97
N TYR A 60 18.77 -5.31 13.28
CA TYR A 60 19.65 -5.57 12.14
C TYR A 60 20.89 -4.68 12.20
N THR A 61 21.93 -5.10 11.48
CA THR A 61 23.12 -4.30 11.21
C THR A 61 23.07 -3.85 9.74
N HIS A 62 23.17 -2.56 9.47
CA HIS A 62 23.21 -2.03 8.11
C HIS A 62 24.44 -2.58 7.37
N SER A 63 24.25 -3.06 6.12
CA SER A 63 25.33 -3.68 5.32
C SER A 63 26.57 -2.80 5.20
N ASP A 64 26.38 -1.51 4.96
CA ASP A 64 27.45 -0.55 4.64
C ASP A 64 27.94 0.23 5.86
N THR A 65 26.99 0.87 6.60
CA THR A 65 27.33 1.76 7.72
C THR A 65 27.62 1.01 9.02
N LYS A 66 27.29 -0.27 9.11
CA LYS A 66 27.39 -1.10 10.33
C LYS A 66 26.57 -0.57 11.52
N GLN A 67 25.71 0.40 11.31
CA GLN A 67 24.81 0.91 12.35
C GLN A 67 23.67 -0.07 12.63
N LEU A 68 23.17 -0.03 13.86
CA LEU A 68 22.00 -0.78 14.27
C LEU A 68 20.75 -0.19 13.63
N VAL A 69 19.93 -1.05 13.00
CA VAL A 69 18.66 -0.70 12.37
C VAL A 69 17.54 -1.50 13.03
N LEU A 70 16.49 -0.80 13.43
CA LEU A 70 15.31 -1.44 14.02
C LEU A 70 14.41 -2.04 12.93
N GLY A 71 13.96 -3.26 13.16
CA GLY A 71 13.01 -3.97 12.31
C GLY A 71 11.55 -3.65 12.62
N SER A 72 10.65 -4.27 11.88
CA SER A 72 9.20 -4.06 11.96
C SER A 72 8.61 -4.18 13.36
N PRO A 73 9.02 -5.14 14.26
CA PRO A 73 8.51 -5.19 15.62
C PRO A 73 8.74 -3.89 16.40
N PHE A 74 9.97 -3.37 16.37
CA PHE A 74 10.29 -2.14 17.09
C PHE A 74 9.71 -0.89 16.41
N ILE A 75 9.60 -0.89 15.09
CA ILE A 75 8.90 0.17 14.35
C ILE A 75 7.42 0.24 14.78
N CYS A 76 6.76 -0.90 14.96
CA CYS A 76 5.38 -0.94 15.46
C CYS A 76 5.27 -0.39 16.89
N LEU A 77 6.15 -0.81 17.79
CA LEU A 77 6.14 -0.37 19.19
C LEU A 77 6.48 1.12 19.33
N ASP A 78 7.48 1.59 18.59
CA ASP A 78 7.85 3.02 18.56
C ASP A 78 6.71 3.87 17.99
N ALA A 79 6.06 3.42 16.90
CA ALA A 79 4.94 4.14 16.31
C ALA A 79 3.75 4.30 17.28
N VAL A 80 3.46 3.28 18.09
CA VAL A 80 2.41 3.36 19.13
C VAL A 80 2.77 4.40 20.16
N ARG A 81 4.00 4.37 20.68
CA ARG A 81 4.49 5.30 21.71
C ARG A 81 4.51 6.75 21.22
N GLU A 82 5.06 6.97 20.00
CA GLU A 82 5.13 8.27 19.37
C GLU A 82 3.73 8.84 19.06
N ALA A 83 2.82 7.99 18.59
CA ALA A 83 1.45 8.38 18.32
C ALA A 83 0.69 8.74 19.60
N GLU A 84 0.83 7.98 20.67
CA GLU A 84 0.18 8.27 21.95
C GLU A 84 0.62 9.63 22.49
N PHE A 85 1.93 9.92 22.40
CA PHE A 85 2.47 11.25 22.78
C PHE A 85 1.92 12.36 21.87
N ALA A 86 2.02 12.21 20.55
CA ALA A 86 1.61 13.23 19.59
C ALA A 86 0.10 13.53 19.65
N LEU A 87 -0.74 12.49 19.75
CA LEU A 87 -2.18 12.64 19.82
C LEU A 87 -2.64 13.32 21.12
N ASN A 88 -1.92 13.15 22.20
CA ASN A 88 -2.28 13.71 23.51
C ASN A 88 -1.65 15.08 23.81
N ALA A 89 -0.68 15.53 22.99
CA ALA A 89 0.04 16.80 23.25
C ALA A 89 -0.88 18.02 23.40
N ASN A 90 -2.00 18.07 22.69
CA ASN A 90 -2.94 19.20 22.69
C ASN A 90 -4.40 18.79 22.99
N ARG A 91 -4.62 17.64 23.63
CA ARG A 91 -5.97 17.17 23.98
C ARG A 91 -6.33 17.54 25.41
N HIS A 92 -7.54 18.06 25.60
CA HIS A 92 -8.11 18.23 26.94
C HIS A 92 -8.46 16.88 27.59
N LYS A 93 -8.92 15.91 26.78
CA LYS A 93 -9.25 14.56 27.22
C LYS A 93 -8.26 13.57 26.59
N PRO A 94 -7.46 12.87 27.41
CA PRO A 94 -6.48 11.93 26.89
C PRO A 94 -7.14 10.80 26.07
N LEU A 95 -6.52 10.46 24.94
CA LEU A 95 -6.82 9.29 24.15
C LEU A 95 -5.92 8.13 24.59
N LYS A 96 -6.51 7.03 25.02
CA LYS A 96 -5.76 5.81 25.30
C LYS A 96 -5.60 4.99 24.02
N LEU A 97 -4.37 4.66 23.66
CA LEU A 97 -4.09 3.69 22.63
C LEU A 97 -4.07 2.29 23.25
N ASP A 98 -5.10 1.49 22.98
CA ASP A 98 -5.21 0.08 23.41
C ASP A 98 -4.75 -0.79 22.24
N VAL A 99 -3.44 -1.00 22.11
CA VAL A 99 -2.80 -1.69 20.99
C VAL A 99 -2.23 -3.02 21.43
N HIS A 100 -2.60 -4.09 20.72
CA HIS A 100 -1.96 -5.40 20.86
C HIS A 100 -1.07 -5.66 19.64
N CYS A 101 0.12 -6.20 19.87
CA CYS A 101 1.08 -6.56 18.85
C CYS A 101 1.27 -8.08 18.81
N TYR A 102 1.09 -8.68 17.66
CA TYR A 102 1.43 -10.09 17.41
C TYR A 102 2.68 -10.12 16.54
N PHE A 103 3.75 -10.75 17.05
CA PHE A 103 5.01 -10.95 16.33
C PHE A 103 5.21 -12.44 16.11
N ILE A 104 5.16 -12.86 14.84
CA ILE A 104 5.25 -14.25 14.44
C ILE A 104 6.59 -14.49 13.76
N GLU A 105 7.35 -15.44 14.25
CA GLU A 105 8.63 -15.82 13.66
C GLU A 105 8.82 -17.36 13.80
N LYS A 106 9.05 -18.03 12.68
CA LYS A 106 9.20 -19.49 12.64
C LYS A 106 10.58 -19.96 13.05
N GLU A 107 11.63 -19.19 12.71
CA GLU A 107 13.02 -19.56 12.93
C GLU A 107 13.41 -19.35 14.39
N ARG A 108 13.85 -20.44 15.04
CA ARG A 108 14.19 -20.40 16.47
C ARG A 108 15.26 -19.37 16.84
N PRO A 109 16.38 -19.23 16.10
CA PRO A 109 17.39 -18.22 16.44
C PRO A 109 16.85 -16.80 16.40
N ALA A 110 16.07 -16.44 15.37
CA ALA A 110 15.45 -15.14 15.22
C ALA A 110 14.41 -14.88 16.32
N PHE A 111 13.56 -15.86 16.62
CA PHE A 111 12.56 -15.77 17.69
C PHE A 111 13.19 -15.50 19.06
N LEU A 112 14.21 -16.28 19.43
CA LEU A 112 14.90 -16.10 20.71
C LEU A 112 15.66 -14.77 20.79
N TYR A 113 16.20 -14.32 19.65
CA TYR A 113 16.83 -13.01 19.56
C TYR A 113 15.80 -11.90 19.80
N LEU A 114 14.65 -11.95 19.12
CA LEU A 114 13.56 -10.98 19.27
C LEU A 114 13.06 -10.91 20.71
N GLU A 115 12.81 -12.07 21.34
CA GLU A 115 12.38 -12.12 22.74
C GLU A 115 13.37 -11.44 23.67
N ARG A 116 14.67 -11.72 23.51
CA ARG A 116 15.72 -11.06 24.29
C ARG A 116 15.78 -9.57 24.02
N ALA A 117 15.79 -9.14 22.74
CA ALA A 117 15.85 -7.74 22.37
C ALA A 117 14.66 -6.92 22.90
N LEU A 118 13.46 -7.52 22.93
CA LEU A 118 12.28 -6.90 23.57
C LEU A 118 12.48 -6.71 25.08
N ARG A 119 13.04 -7.71 25.79
CA ARG A 119 13.33 -7.59 27.22
C ARG A 119 14.41 -6.52 27.52
N ASP A 120 15.49 -6.53 26.73
CA ASP A 120 16.60 -5.59 26.88
C ASP A 120 16.16 -4.13 26.62
N ARG A 121 15.16 -3.91 25.78
CA ARG A 121 14.55 -2.61 25.50
C ARG A 121 13.40 -2.23 26.44
N GLY A 122 13.15 -3.00 27.49
CA GLY A 122 12.17 -2.67 28.53
C GLY A 122 10.73 -3.15 28.26
N TYR A 123 10.49 -3.87 27.16
CA TYR A 123 9.15 -4.38 26.82
C TYR A 123 8.82 -5.73 27.51
N GLY A 124 9.70 -6.25 28.34
CA GLY A 124 9.54 -7.56 28.97
C GLY A 124 8.25 -7.74 29.76
N HIS A 125 7.74 -6.68 30.40
CA HIS A 125 6.50 -6.71 31.17
C HIS A 125 5.22 -6.75 30.30
N GLN A 126 5.32 -6.38 29.02
CA GLN A 126 4.20 -6.41 28.07
C GLN A 126 4.10 -7.76 27.34
N ILE A 127 5.15 -8.60 27.39
CA ILE A 127 5.14 -9.92 26.74
C ILE A 127 4.11 -10.81 27.45
N GLY A 128 3.15 -11.32 26.67
CA GLY A 128 2.03 -12.11 27.16
C GLY A 128 0.78 -11.29 27.50
N ALA A 129 0.90 -9.96 27.59
CA ALA A 129 -0.22 -9.02 27.79
C ALA A 129 -0.58 -8.30 26.48
N GLU A 130 0.14 -7.23 26.13
CA GLU A 130 -0.07 -6.48 24.88
C GLU A 130 0.81 -7.01 23.73
N ILE A 131 1.95 -7.65 24.04
CA ILE A 131 2.88 -8.22 23.05
C ILE A 131 2.78 -9.74 23.06
N HIS A 132 2.31 -10.29 21.95
CA HIS A 132 2.11 -11.72 21.75
C HIS A 132 3.18 -12.29 20.82
N LEU A 133 4.18 -12.98 21.37
CA LEU A 133 5.20 -13.66 20.58
C LEU A 133 4.71 -15.06 20.21
N ARG A 134 4.87 -15.46 18.93
CA ARG A 134 4.50 -16.77 18.41
C ARG A 134 5.65 -17.35 17.58
N ARG A 135 6.16 -18.51 18.00
CA ARG A 135 7.13 -19.27 17.19
C ARG A 135 6.38 -20.26 16.31
N ALA A 136 5.95 -19.78 15.15
CA ALA A 136 5.14 -20.55 14.20
C ALA A 136 5.27 -19.97 12.78
N ASN A 137 4.71 -20.66 11.79
CA ASN A 137 4.41 -20.03 10.51
C ASN A 137 3.19 -19.11 10.66
N PHE A 138 3.20 -17.99 9.97
CA PHE A 138 2.05 -17.06 9.99
C PHE A 138 0.76 -17.74 9.54
N HIS A 139 0.82 -18.56 8.48
CA HIS A 139 -0.34 -19.29 7.96
C HIS A 139 -1.03 -20.14 9.04
N ASP A 140 -0.27 -20.80 9.89
CA ASP A 140 -0.79 -21.71 10.92
C ASP A 140 -1.45 -20.94 12.09
N GLU A 141 -0.95 -19.73 12.39
CA GLU A 141 -1.44 -18.87 13.47
C GLU A 141 -2.53 -17.88 13.04
N ALA A 142 -2.70 -17.64 11.75
CA ALA A 142 -3.54 -16.55 11.25
C ALA A 142 -4.99 -16.65 11.71
N GLU A 143 -5.58 -17.85 11.76
CA GLU A 143 -6.97 -18.04 12.20
C GLU A 143 -7.14 -17.69 13.68
N ASN A 144 -6.23 -18.16 14.54
CA ASN A 144 -6.23 -17.86 15.97
C ASN A 144 -6.12 -16.34 16.22
N ILE A 145 -5.28 -15.66 15.42
CA ILE A 145 -5.09 -14.20 15.51
C ILE A 145 -6.34 -13.45 15.05
N ILE A 146 -6.93 -13.85 13.94
CA ILE A 146 -8.19 -13.27 13.41
C ILE A 146 -9.30 -13.38 14.45
N ASP A 147 -9.47 -14.54 15.06
CA ASP A 147 -10.50 -14.77 16.08
C ASP A 147 -10.22 -13.94 17.35
N ALA A 148 -8.96 -13.82 17.78
CA ALA A 148 -8.58 -12.98 18.90
C ALA A 148 -8.87 -11.48 18.64
N ILE A 149 -8.57 -10.99 17.43
CA ILE A 149 -8.87 -9.61 17.01
C ILE A 149 -10.39 -9.37 17.01
N ARG A 150 -11.15 -10.30 16.45
CA ARG A 150 -12.62 -10.23 16.40
C ARG A 150 -13.23 -10.24 17.80
N ALA A 151 -12.75 -11.09 18.70
CA ALA A 151 -13.21 -11.15 20.08
C ALA A 151 -12.94 -9.83 20.82
N ARG A 152 -11.77 -9.22 20.60
CA ARG A 152 -11.36 -7.96 21.25
C ARG A 152 -12.08 -6.72 20.69
N ASN A 153 -12.37 -6.71 19.38
CA ASN A 153 -13.04 -5.59 18.69
C ASN A 153 -14.08 -6.10 17.67
N PRO A 154 -15.24 -6.60 18.13
CA PRO A 154 -16.20 -7.29 17.28
C PRO A 154 -16.80 -6.45 16.15
N ARG A 155 -16.88 -5.11 16.31
CA ARG A 155 -17.52 -4.24 15.33
C ARG A 155 -16.58 -3.81 14.22
N ALA A 156 -15.37 -3.39 14.57
CA ALA A 156 -14.43 -2.80 13.61
C ALA A 156 -13.30 -3.75 13.20
N GLY A 157 -12.80 -4.60 14.13
CA GLY A 157 -11.68 -5.50 13.87
C GLY A 157 -10.43 -4.77 13.37
N ARG A 158 -10.22 -3.50 13.83
CA ARG A 158 -9.11 -2.68 13.33
C ARG A 158 -7.78 -3.37 13.56
N SER A 159 -7.09 -3.64 12.48
CA SER A 159 -5.82 -4.33 12.50
C SER A 159 -4.98 -4.00 11.27
N ILE A 160 -3.67 -4.04 11.42
CA ILE A 160 -2.73 -3.95 10.29
C ILE A 160 -1.92 -5.24 10.29
N PHE A 161 -1.98 -5.99 9.19
CA PHE A 161 -1.18 -7.16 8.93
C PHE A 161 0.03 -6.77 8.08
N ILE A 162 1.22 -6.89 8.62
CA ILE A 162 2.50 -6.64 7.95
C ILE A 162 3.03 -8.01 7.54
N LEU A 163 2.98 -8.27 6.22
CA LEU A 163 3.28 -9.56 5.63
C LEU A 163 4.50 -9.44 4.70
N ASP A 164 5.66 -9.16 5.31
CA ASP A 164 6.95 -9.05 4.60
C ASP A 164 7.57 -10.44 4.40
N GLN A 165 6.89 -11.26 3.59
CA GLN A 165 7.34 -12.62 3.32
C GLN A 165 8.63 -12.64 2.49
N TYR A 166 9.52 -13.57 2.85
CA TYR A 166 10.66 -13.87 2.00
C TYR A 166 10.19 -14.76 0.83
N GLY A 167 10.09 -14.17 -0.36
CA GLY A 167 9.52 -14.84 -1.53
C GLY A 167 8.01 -14.60 -1.69
N TYR A 168 7.23 -15.63 -2.04
CA TYR A 168 5.81 -15.50 -2.42
C TYR A 168 4.95 -16.70 -1.98
N LYS A 169 5.51 -17.67 -1.23
CA LYS A 169 4.84 -18.96 -0.96
C LYS A 169 4.01 -18.99 0.32
N ASN A 170 4.20 -18.03 1.24
CA ASN A 170 3.75 -18.17 2.62
C ASN A 170 2.38 -17.53 2.91
N VAL A 171 1.87 -16.68 2.01
CA VAL A 171 0.61 -15.96 2.20
C VAL A 171 -0.28 -16.14 0.97
N PRO A 172 -1.15 -17.16 0.94
CA PRO A 172 -2.12 -17.35 -0.15
C PRO A 172 -3.19 -16.25 -0.13
N PHE A 173 -3.75 -15.91 -1.28
CA PHE A 173 -4.77 -14.88 -1.40
C PHE A 173 -6.07 -15.24 -0.69
N SER A 174 -6.40 -16.51 -0.57
CA SER A 174 -7.53 -17.01 0.25
C SER A 174 -7.42 -16.60 1.72
N LEU A 175 -6.20 -16.59 2.28
CA LEU A 175 -5.97 -16.13 3.65
C LEU A 175 -6.20 -14.61 3.76
N ILE A 176 -5.72 -13.82 2.82
CA ILE A 176 -5.97 -12.37 2.78
C ILE A 176 -7.48 -12.11 2.66
N ARG A 177 -8.18 -12.84 1.78
CA ARG A 177 -9.63 -12.76 1.66
C ARG A 177 -10.35 -13.09 2.97
N LYS A 178 -9.88 -14.10 3.72
CA LYS A 178 -10.44 -14.45 5.03
C LYS A 178 -10.26 -13.31 6.04
N ILE A 179 -9.09 -12.66 6.06
CA ILE A 179 -8.84 -11.48 6.90
C ILE A 179 -9.89 -10.40 6.62
N PHE A 180 -10.08 -10.00 5.35
CA PHE A 180 -11.01 -8.93 4.99
C PHE A 180 -12.48 -9.32 5.16
N ALA A 181 -12.84 -10.59 4.96
CA ALA A 181 -14.20 -11.08 5.19
C ALA A 181 -14.58 -11.08 6.68
N THR A 182 -13.60 -11.28 7.56
CA THR A 182 -13.84 -11.42 9.01
C THR A 182 -13.63 -10.10 9.77
N LEU A 183 -12.70 -9.26 9.31
CA LEU A 183 -12.27 -8.03 9.99
C LEU A 183 -12.49 -6.82 9.07
N PRO A 184 -13.65 -6.12 9.18
CA PRO A 184 -13.99 -4.99 8.29
C PRO A 184 -13.02 -3.81 8.35
N GLY A 185 -12.33 -3.63 9.46
CA GLY A 185 -11.33 -2.57 9.65
C GLY A 185 -9.89 -3.06 9.51
N ALA A 186 -9.67 -4.22 8.89
CA ALA A 186 -8.33 -4.72 8.63
C ALA A 186 -7.67 -4.02 7.44
N GLU A 187 -6.36 -3.92 7.52
CA GLU A 187 -5.47 -3.52 6.44
C GLU A 187 -4.33 -4.54 6.32
N VAL A 188 -3.82 -4.72 5.12
CA VAL A 188 -2.72 -5.64 4.83
C VAL A 188 -1.65 -4.89 4.06
N VAL A 189 -0.42 -4.95 4.54
CA VAL A 189 0.79 -4.51 3.83
C VAL A 189 1.56 -5.74 3.43
N LEU A 190 1.49 -6.11 2.16
CA LEU A 190 2.12 -7.29 1.60
C LEU A 190 3.35 -6.91 0.79
N THR A 191 4.49 -7.52 1.11
CA THR A 191 5.69 -7.44 0.27
C THR A 191 5.76 -8.65 -0.65
N PHE A 192 6.06 -8.39 -1.92
CA PHE A 192 6.13 -9.39 -2.95
C PHE A 192 7.37 -9.15 -3.83
N ASN A 193 8.25 -10.13 -3.92
CA ASN A 193 9.45 -10.01 -4.75
C ASN A 193 9.10 -10.29 -6.22
N VAL A 194 8.67 -9.25 -6.93
CA VAL A 194 8.25 -9.34 -8.34
C VAL A 194 9.43 -9.62 -9.26
N ASP A 195 10.60 -9.08 -8.99
CA ASP A 195 11.79 -9.31 -9.83
C ASP A 195 12.26 -10.76 -9.80
N SER A 196 12.22 -11.40 -8.63
CA SER A 196 12.45 -12.84 -8.54
C SER A 196 11.42 -13.59 -9.36
N LEU A 197 10.14 -13.20 -9.28
CA LEU A 197 9.10 -13.77 -10.09
C LEU A 197 9.36 -13.54 -11.58
N LEU A 198 9.64 -12.31 -12.01
CA LEU A 198 9.88 -11.96 -13.41
C LEU A 198 11.17 -12.55 -13.99
N THR A 199 12.22 -12.69 -13.18
CA THR A 199 13.52 -13.22 -13.61
C THR A 199 13.51 -14.73 -13.76
N TYR A 200 12.82 -15.44 -12.88
CA TYR A 200 12.75 -16.90 -12.86
C TYR A 200 11.48 -17.47 -13.44
N VAL A 201 10.54 -16.61 -13.80
CA VAL A 201 9.30 -16.99 -14.45
C VAL A 201 9.64 -17.56 -15.84
N SER A 202 9.54 -18.89 -15.93
CA SER A 202 9.58 -19.69 -17.13
C SER A 202 8.36 -20.61 -17.12
N ASP A 203 8.07 -21.25 -18.23
CA ASP A 203 6.95 -22.22 -18.31
C ASP A 203 7.24 -23.54 -17.54
N GLY A 204 8.26 -23.54 -16.68
CA GLY A 204 8.66 -24.70 -15.90
C GLY A 204 7.81 -24.94 -14.64
N ASP A 205 7.86 -26.18 -14.12
CA ASP A 205 7.07 -26.65 -12.98
C ASP A 205 7.14 -25.75 -11.75
N VAL A 206 8.30 -25.14 -11.49
CA VAL A 206 8.51 -24.24 -10.33
C VAL A 206 7.62 -23.00 -10.41
N THR A 207 7.44 -22.43 -11.60
CA THR A 207 6.56 -21.28 -11.80
C THR A 207 5.09 -21.67 -11.70
N GLN A 208 4.71 -22.81 -12.27
CA GLN A 208 3.35 -23.34 -12.18
C GLN A 208 2.97 -23.64 -10.73
N GLU A 209 3.85 -24.29 -9.99
CA GLU A 209 3.67 -24.52 -8.56
C GLU A 209 3.51 -23.22 -7.77
N MET A 210 4.31 -22.21 -8.10
CA MET A 210 4.23 -20.90 -7.49
C MET A 210 2.90 -20.21 -7.75
N LEU A 211 2.47 -20.15 -9.01
CA LEU A 211 1.18 -19.55 -9.41
C LEU A 211 0.01 -20.29 -8.76
N SER A 212 0.12 -21.60 -8.62
CA SER A 212 -0.86 -22.43 -7.94
C SER A 212 -0.91 -22.13 -6.44
N ASN A 213 0.24 -22.03 -5.78
CA ASN A 213 0.33 -21.72 -4.34
C ASN A 213 -0.22 -20.32 -3.99
N LEU A 214 -0.10 -19.38 -4.92
CA LEU A 214 -0.67 -18.03 -4.81
C LEU A 214 -2.12 -17.95 -5.33
N GLU A 215 -2.65 -19.04 -5.86
CA GLU A 215 -3.97 -19.08 -6.52
C GLU A 215 -4.05 -18.16 -7.77
N LEU A 216 -2.92 -17.95 -8.47
CA LEU A 216 -2.78 -17.04 -9.63
C LEU A 216 -2.87 -17.71 -10.99
N ASN A 217 -3.44 -18.90 -11.08
CA ASN A 217 -3.50 -19.70 -12.30
C ASN A 217 -4.19 -19.00 -13.50
N GLY A 218 -5.00 -17.97 -13.25
CA GLY A 218 -5.68 -17.17 -14.28
C GLY A 218 -4.95 -15.90 -14.73
N ALA A 219 -3.83 -15.54 -14.09
CA ALA A 219 -3.19 -14.23 -14.24
C ALA A 219 -2.81 -13.88 -15.70
N PHE A 220 -2.53 -14.88 -16.52
CA PHE A 220 -2.02 -14.70 -17.87
C PHE A 220 -3.02 -15.06 -18.98
N CYS A 221 -4.29 -15.21 -18.66
CA CYS A 221 -5.36 -15.48 -19.62
C CYS A 221 -5.07 -16.69 -20.55
N GLY A 222 -4.47 -17.75 -20.01
CA GLY A 222 -4.14 -18.97 -20.76
C GLY A 222 -2.88 -18.88 -21.65
N ARG A 223 -2.17 -17.76 -21.64
CA ARG A 223 -0.91 -17.60 -22.37
C ARG A 223 0.27 -18.07 -21.51
N THR A 224 1.26 -18.65 -22.16
CA THR A 224 2.53 -18.96 -21.51
C THR A 224 3.36 -17.71 -21.30
N ILE A 225 4.29 -17.76 -20.36
CA ILE A 225 5.17 -16.62 -20.05
C ILE A 225 6.14 -16.37 -21.22
N GLU A 226 6.60 -17.42 -21.89
CA GLU A 226 7.43 -17.25 -23.07
C GLU A 226 6.67 -16.60 -24.22
N GLU A 227 5.40 -16.94 -24.44
CA GLU A 227 4.56 -16.25 -25.40
C GLU A 227 4.39 -14.78 -25.08
N ILE A 228 4.15 -14.45 -23.79
CA ILE A 228 4.06 -13.07 -23.33
C ILE A 228 5.38 -12.32 -23.58
N LYS A 229 6.51 -12.89 -23.20
CA LYS A 229 7.83 -12.28 -23.41
C LYS A 229 8.18 -12.07 -24.89
N LYS A 230 7.70 -12.92 -25.77
CA LYS A 230 7.95 -12.83 -27.22
C LYS A 230 7.02 -11.87 -27.94
N SER A 231 5.78 -11.77 -27.50
CA SER A 231 4.72 -11.02 -28.20
C SER A 231 4.43 -9.65 -27.61
N GLU A 232 4.72 -9.45 -26.30
CA GLU A 232 4.48 -8.20 -25.62
C GLU A 232 5.78 -7.43 -25.45
N ARG A 233 5.87 -6.25 -26.07
CA ARG A 233 7.01 -5.35 -25.93
C ARG A 233 7.19 -4.91 -24.47
N ASP A 234 6.09 -4.68 -23.77
CA ASP A 234 6.05 -4.33 -22.35
C ASP A 234 5.59 -5.50 -21.47
N TRP A 235 6.18 -6.66 -21.70
CA TRP A 235 5.84 -7.88 -21.00
C TRP A 235 5.83 -7.75 -19.46
N ARG A 236 6.69 -6.89 -18.88
CA ARG A 236 6.70 -6.60 -17.43
C ARG A 236 5.38 -5.97 -16.99
N LEU A 237 4.91 -4.94 -17.70
CA LEU A 237 3.63 -4.28 -17.42
C LEU A 237 2.46 -5.22 -17.60
N PHE A 238 2.50 -6.08 -18.65
CA PHE A 238 1.48 -7.08 -18.88
C PHE A 238 1.36 -8.08 -17.72
N ILE A 239 2.49 -8.64 -17.26
CA ILE A 239 2.50 -9.56 -16.11
C ILE A 239 2.00 -8.85 -14.85
N GLN A 240 2.46 -7.65 -14.58
CA GLN A 240 2.04 -6.86 -13.42
C GLN A 240 0.54 -6.56 -13.44
N SER A 241 -0.01 -6.19 -14.58
CA SER A 241 -1.46 -5.94 -14.72
C SER A 241 -2.29 -7.21 -14.54
N GLY A 242 -1.79 -8.35 -15.00
CA GLY A 242 -2.40 -9.66 -14.77
C GLY A 242 -2.41 -10.03 -13.29
N LEU A 243 -1.28 -9.92 -12.62
CA LEU A 243 -1.15 -10.16 -11.18
C LEU A 243 -2.04 -9.22 -10.36
N TYR A 244 -2.09 -7.95 -10.73
CA TYR A 244 -2.92 -6.94 -10.08
C TYR A 244 -4.41 -7.26 -10.19
N ARG A 245 -4.88 -7.65 -11.38
CA ARG A 245 -6.27 -8.08 -11.59
C ARG A 245 -6.66 -9.28 -10.72
N GLU A 246 -5.82 -10.30 -10.69
CA GLU A 246 -6.06 -11.48 -9.85
C GLU A 246 -6.06 -11.12 -8.35
N LEU A 247 -5.14 -10.26 -7.92
CA LEU A 247 -5.07 -9.77 -6.54
C LEU A 247 -6.37 -9.04 -6.16
N ILE A 248 -6.85 -8.11 -6.99
CA ILE A 248 -8.12 -7.41 -6.78
C ILE A 248 -9.28 -8.40 -6.68
N GLN A 249 -9.36 -9.36 -7.58
CA GLN A 249 -10.48 -10.30 -7.63
C GLN A 249 -10.49 -11.28 -6.47
N ARG A 250 -9.33 -11.68 -5.96
CA ARG A 250 -9.19 -12.78 -5.01
C ARG A 250 -8.99 -12.38 -3.56
N CYS A 251 -8.33 -11.27 -3.30
CA CYS A 251 -8.03 -10.86 -1.91
C CYS A 251 -9.23 -10.24 -1.16
N GLY A 252 -10.27 -9.79 -1.86
CA GLY A 252 -11.48 -9.25 -1.25
C GLY A 252 -11.33 -7.87 -0.60
N ALA A 253 -10.21 -7.19 -0.76
CA ALA A 253 -10.06 -5.78 -0.42
C ALA A 253 -10.82 -4.91 -1.42
N LYS A 254 -11.26 -3.72 -0.99
CA LYS A 254 -11.89 -2.74 -1.87
C LYS A 254 -10.89 -1.78 -2.50
N HIS A 255 -9.82 -1.49 -1.77
CA HIS A 255 -8.82 -0.49 -2.16
C HIS A 255 -7.42 -1.07 -2.08
N TYR A 256 -6.60 -0.72 -3.08
CA TYR A 256 -5.27 -1.23 -3.31
C TYR A 256 -4.28 -0.11 -3.62
N THR A 257 -3.07 -0.22 -3.12
CA THR A 257 -1.95 0.68 -3.45
C THR A 257 -0.75 -0.18 -3.88
N PRO A 258 -0.61 -0.51 -5.17
CA PRO A 258 0.43 -1.40 -5.67
C PRO A 258 1.62 -0.58 -6.20
N PHE A 259 2.62 -0.30 -5.38
CA PHE A 259 3.81 0.41 -5.80
C PHE A 259 5.06 -0.43 -5.64
N PHE A 260 6.13 -0.03 -6.32
CA PHE A 260 7.40 -0.74 -6.36
C PHE A 260 8.45 0.01 -5.56
N ILE A 261 9.29 -0.75 -4.85
CA ILE A 261 10.51 -0.24 -4.24
C ILE A 261 11.65 -0.63 -5.16
N ARG A 262 12.29 0.38 -5.78
CA ARG A 262 13.44 0.16 -6.66
C ARG A 262 14.67 -0.21 -5.84
N SER A 263 15.36 -1.27 -6.26
CA SER A 263 16.69 -1.56 -5.75
C SER A 263 17.72 -0.63 -6.40
N PRO A 264 18.59 0.06 -5.62
CA PRO A 264 19.65 0.91 -6.17
C PRO A 264 20.64 0.18 -7.09
N GLN A 265 20.72 -1.14 -6.97
CA GLN A 265 21.62 -1.99 -7.77
C GLN A 265 20.96 -2.49 -9.08
N GLY A 266 19.75 -2.01 -9.43
CA GLY A 266 19.08 -2.34 -10.69
C GLY A 266 18.48 -3.72 -10.79
N HIS A 267 18.58 -4.56 -9.75
CA HIS A 267 18.01 -5.89 -9.68
C HIS A 267 17.28 -6.05 -8.34
N GLY A 268 16.01 -6.50 -8.38
CA GLY A 268 15.25 -6.80 -7.17
C GLY A 268 14.24 -5.73 -6.80
N ASP A 269 13.39 -5.30 -7.75
CA ASP A 269 12.24 -4.47 -7.43
C ASP A 269 11.23 -5.28 -6.61
N TYR A 270 10.84 -4.73 -5.46
CA TYR A 270 9.84 -5.31 -4.58
C TYR A 270 8.49 -4.64 -4.80
N TRP A 271 7.47 -5.42 -4.94
CA TRP A 271 6.11 -4.93 -4.94
C TRP A 271 5.63 -4.78 -3.50
N LEU A 272 5.33 -3.57 -3.10
CA LEU A 272 4.68 -3.26 -1.83
C LEU A 272 3.21 -2.99 -2.13
N VAL A 273 2.34 -3.90 -1.70
CA VAL A 273 0.90 -3.78 -1.90
C VAL A 273 0.25 -3.51 -0.55
N HIS A 274 -0.32 -2.33 -0.42
CA HIS A 274 -1.23 -2.03 0.68
C HIS A 274 -2.67 -2.29 0.23
N MET A 275 -3.42 -2.98 1.05
CA MET A 275 -4.81 -3.39 0.81
C MET A 275 -5.68 -2.93 1.97
N SER A 276 -6.88 -2.41 1.68
CA SER A 276 -7.80 -1.90 2.71
C SER A 276 -9.26 -1.97 2.28
N GLN A 277 -10.18 -1.82 3.23
CA GLN A 277 -11.62 -1.72 2.98
C GLN A 277 -12.09 -0.26 2.81
N HIS A 278 -11.22 0.73 3.05
CA HIS A 278 -11.59 2.14 3.02
C HIS A 278 -10.62 2.96 2.17
N HIS A 279 -11.17 3.78 1.25
CA HIS A 279 -10.39 4.63 0.35
C HIS A 279 -9.46 5.61 1.08
N ARG A 280 -9.80 6.06 2.31
CA ARG A 280 -8.90 6.94 3.08
C ARG A 280 -7.61 6.24 3.50
N ALA A 281 -7.66 4.95 3.86
CA ALA A 281 -6.46 4.19 4.19
C ALA A 281 -5.53 4.07 2.96
N ARG A 282 -6.13 3.79 1.79
CA ARG A 282 -5.42 3.79 0.50
C ARG A 282 -4.79 5.14 0.21
N ASP A 283 -5.51 6.23 0.44
CA ASP A 283 -5.03 7.59 0.22
C ASP A 283 -3.83 7.92 1.11
N VAL A 284 -3.91 7.61 2.41
CA VAL A 284 -2.80 7.78 3.37
C VAL A 284 -1.54 7.04 2.91
N MET A 285 -1.67 5.78 2.46
CA MET A 285 -0.53 5.03 1.94
C MET A 285 0.04 5.69 0.67
N THR A 286 -0.82 6.17 -0.21
CA THR A 286 -0.38 6.88 -1.42
C THR A 286 0.34 8.19 -1.09
N GLU A 287 -0.17 8.97 -0.14
CA GLU A 287 0.52 10.17 0.35
C GLU A 287 1.92 9.85 0.89
N VAL A 288 2.09 8.72 1.61
CA VAL A 288 3.40 8.26 2.08
C VAL A 288 4.35 7.99 0.92
N HIS A 289 3.89 7.33 -0.15
CA HIS A 289 4.73 7.08 -1.33
C HIS A 289 5.15 8.39 -2.03
N TRP A 290 4.25 9.35 -2.16
CA TRP A 290 4.57 10.67 -2.71
C TRP A 290 5.54 11.47 -1.84
N GLU A 291 5.56 11.27 -0.53
CA GLU A 291 6.47 11.95 0.41
C GLU A 291 7.86 11.32 0.43
N ILE A 292 7.93 9.97 0.37
CA ILE A 292 9.21 9.23 0.43
C ILE A 292 9.74 8.94 -0.99
N GLN A 293 9.96 9.93 -1.80
CA GLN A 293 10.24 9.89 -3.24
C GLN A 293 11.42 8.99 -3.68
N ASN A 294 12.40 8.70 -2.81
CA ASN A 294 13.74 8.25 -3.24
C ASN A 294 13.85 6.77 -3.69
N HIS A 295 12.83 5.93 -3.47
CA HIS A 295 12.92 4.48 -3.75
C HIS A 295 11.67 3.91 -4.40
N PHE A 296 10.69 4.75 -4.74
CA PHE A 296 9.43 4.29 -5.31
C PHE A 296 9.34 4.58 -6.78
N ILE A 297 8.83 3.60 -7.50
CA ILE A 297 8.48 3.76 -8.90
C ILE A 297 7.11 3.12 -9.15
N HIS A 298 6.50 3.56 -10.23
CA HIS A 298 5.31 2.99 -10.78
C HIS A 298 5.53 2.72 -12.27
N TYR A 299 5.19 1.51 -12.73
CA TYR A 299 5.36 1.09 -14.12
C TYR A 299 4.05 1.21 -14.92
N GLY A 300 3.36 2.31 -14.84
CA GLY A 300 2.08 2.48 -15.50
C GLY A 300 1.78 3.92 -15.82
N GLY A 301 0.55 4.18 -16.29
CA GLY A 301 0.08 5.51 -16.62
C GLY A 301 -0.09 6.41 -15.38
N SER A 302 -0.10 7.72 -15.61
CA SER A 302 -0.24 8.76 -14.58
C SER A 302 -1.69 9.09 -14.22
N GLY A 303 -2.68 8.50 -14.92
CA GLY A 303 -4.11 8.79 -14.81
C GLY A 303 -4.92 7.73 -14.11
N LEU A 304 -6.20 7.58 -14.54
CA LEU A 304 -7.17 6.65 -13.95
C LEU A 304 -6.99 5.19 -14.38
N GLU A 305 -6.23 4.95 -15.43
CA GLU A 305 -6.05 3.65 -16.08
C GLU A 305 -4.58 3.22 -16.02
N MET A 306 -3.99 3.30 -14.84
CA MET A 306 -2.55 3.11 -14.66
C MET A 306 -2.02 1.75 -15.12
N PHE A 307 -2.85 0.70 -15.14
CA PHE A 307 -2.49 -0.65 -15.58
C PHE A 307 -3.27 -1.12 -16.83
N GLU A 308 -4.04 -0.25 -17.47
CA GLU A 308 -4.70 -0.61 -18.72
C GLU A 308 -3.73 -0.48 -19.89
N ILE A 309 -3.58 -1.59 -20.64
CA ILE A 309 -2.65 -1.69 -21.76
C ILE A 309 -3.35 -1.39 -23.10
N THR A 310 -4.68 -1.34 -23.12
CA THR A 310 -5.48 -1.17 -24.34
C THR A 310 -5.30 0.22 -24.96
N GLY A 311 -4.53 0.26 -26.05
CA GLY A 311 -4.30 1.48 -26.83
C GLY A 311 -3.05 2.28 -26.45
N TYR A 312 -2.26 1.80 -25.53
CA TYR A 312 -0.99 2.41 -25.21
C TYR A 312 0.10 1.95 -26.19
N ASP A 313 0.54 2.84 -27.06
CA ASP A 313 1.70 2.64 -27.93
C ASP A 313 2.93 3.31 -27.32
N PRO A 314 3.88 2.52 -26.76
CA PRO A 314 5.08 3.05 -26.14
C PRO A 314 5.99 3.83 -27.08
N ASP A 315 5.94 3.54 -28.38
CA ASP A 315 6.75 4.23 -29.36
C ASP A 315 6.20 5.62 -29.68
N TYR A 316 4.90 5.78 -29.64
CA TYR A 316 4.28 7.09 -29.85
C TYR A 316 4.64 8.07 -28.73
N ASP A 317 4.63 7.59 -27.48
CA ASP A 317 4.99 8.40 -26.31
C ASP A 317 6.51 8.64 -26.21
N SER A 318 7.34 7.66 -26.54
CA SER A 318 8.81 7.81 -26.49
C SER A 318 9.36 8.68 -27.62
N LEU A 319 8.72 8.67 -28.80
CA LEU A 319 9.06 9.54 -29.94
C LEU A 319 8.61 10.98 -29.72
N ALA A 320 7.45 11.19 -29.04
CA ALA A 320 6.92 12.52 -28.75
C ALA A 320 7.69 13.25 -27.61
N ILE A 321 8.34 12.51 -26.71
CA ILE A 321 8.95 13.07 -25.48
C ILE A 321 10.48 12.94 -25.46
N GLY A 322 11.08 12.11 -26.35
CA GLY A 322 12.55 11.94 -26.41
C GLY A 322 13.18 11.30 -25.17
N GLN A 323 12.37 10.71 -24.30
CA GLN A 323 12.82 10.05 -23.07
C GLN A 323 12.73 8.53 -23.20
N HIS A 324 13.86 7.86 -23.02
CA HIS A 324 13.85 6.45 -22.62
C HIS A 324 13.00 6.29 -21.36
N ARG A 325 12.11 5.30 -21.34
CA ARG A 325 11.21 5.00 -20.20
C ARG A 325 12.00 4.88 -18.90
N LEU A 326 12.08 5.97 -18.20
CA LEU A 326 12.30 5.97 -16.76
C LEU A 326 10.91 5.66 -16.15
N GLY A 327 10.85 4.71 -15.23
CA GLY A 327 9.62 4.44 -14.48
C GLY A 327 9.10 5.75 -13.90
N PHE A 328 7.79 5.85 -13.73
CA PHE A 328 7.15 6.98 -13.06
C PHE A 328 7.70 7.09 -11.63
N GLU A 329 8.50 8.10 -11.37
CA GLU A 329 9.03 8.43 -10.06
C GLU A 329 8.05 9.38 -9.36
N PHE A 330 7.84 9.22 -8.05
CA PHE A 330 6.88 10.05 -7.30
C PHE A 330 7.47 11.44 -7.00
N ASP A 331 7.91 12.15 -8.02
CA ASP A 331 8.51 13.48 -7.97
C ASP A 331 7.55 14.58 -8.45
N ASP A 332 8.02 15.83 -8.49
CA ASP A 332 7.24 16.98 -8.95
C ASP A 332 6.86 16.87 -10.44
N VAL A 333 7.66 16.20 -11.25
CA VAL A 333 7.36 15.99 -12.69
C VAL A 333 6.22 15.03 -12.83
N ALA A 334 6.28 13.88 -12.14
CA ALA A 334 5.21 12.90 -12.09
C ALA A 334 3.92 13.49 -11.52
N ARG A 335 4.00 14.35 -10.49
CA ARG A 335 2.84 15.06 -9.93
C ARG A 335 2.16 15.94 -10.97
N LYS A 336 2.91 16.76 -11.70
CA LYS A 336 2.38 17.63 -12.77
C LYS A 336 1.76 16.79 -13.89
N GLN A 337 2.41 15.70 -14.26
CA GLN A 337 1.90 14.77 -15.27
C GLN A 337 0.58 14.12 -14.81
N SER A 338 0.49 13.68 -13.56
CA SER A 338 -0.75 13.12 -13.00
C SER A 338 -1.89 14.12 -13.03
N ILE A 339 -1.66 15.38 -12.62
CA ILE A 339 -2.66 16.45 -12.69
C ILE A 339 -3.11 16.66 -14.14
N ARG A 340 -2.17 16.71 -15.09
CA ARG A 340 -2.49 16.90 -16.51
C ARG A 340 -3.34 15.75 -17.05
N THR A 341 -2.94 14.52 -16.83
CA THR A 341 -3.67 13.34 -17.33
C THR A 341 -5.06 13.23 -16.70
N LEU A 342 -5.19 13.49 -15.40
CA LEU A 342 -6.48 13.51 -14.72
C LEU A 342 -7.41 14.61 -15.26
N LYS A 343 -6.86 15.79 -15.61
CA LYS A 343 -7.63 16.85 -16.28
C LYS A 343 -8.20 16.40 -17.63
N GLU A 344 -7.49 15.60 -18.38
CA GLU A 344 -7.94 15.06 -19.66
C GLU A 344 -9.01 13.96 -19.48
N GLN A 345 -8.93 13.17 -18.41
CA GLN A 345 -9.80 12.01 -18.17
C GLN A 345 -11.07 12.33 -17.37
N PHE A 346 -11.00 13.23 -16.39
CA PHE A 346 -12.14 13.59 -15.54
C PHE A 346 -13.37 14.11 -16.29
N PRO A 347 -13.27 14.97 -17.31
CA PRO A 347 -14.45 15.45 -18.02
C PRO A 347 -15.28 14.29 -18.59
N ARG A 348 -14.64 13.30 -19.24
CA ARG A 348 -15.33 12.14 -19.78
C ARG A 348 -16.07 11.36 -18.67
N TYR A 349 -15.43 11.18 -17.52
CA TYR A 349 -16.02 10.47 -16.39
C TYR A 349 -17.19 11.23 -15.74
N ILE A 350 -17.05 12.55 -15.57
CA ILE A 350 -18.03 13.43 -14.93
C ILE A 350 -19.23 13.67 -15.84
N TYR A 351 -19.01 13.94 -17.13
CA TYR A 351 -20.09 14.19 -18.10
C TYR A 351 -20.96 12.96 -18.37
N ALA A 352 -20.45 11.75 -18.10
CA ALA A 352 -21.27 10.53 -18.11
C ALA A 352 -22.30 10.49 -16.95
N ARG A 353 -22.22 11.44 -15.99
CA ARG A 353 -23.09 11.55 -14.80
C ARG A 353 -23.66 12.97 -14.69
N PRO A 354 -24.74 13.30 -15.44
CA PRO A 354 -25.28 14.66 -15.52
C PRO A 354 -25.67 15.26 -14.16
N ASP A 355 -26.14 14.42 -13.24
CA ASP A 355 -26.53 14.84 -11.88
C ASP A 355 -25.31 15.08 -10.96
N GLY A 356 -24.11 14.78 -11.47
CA GLY A 356 -22.87 14.85 -10.69
C GLY A 356 -22.66 13.64 -9.78
N LEU A 357 -21.57 13.69 -9.05
CA LEU A 357 -21.22 12.72 -8.01
C LEU A 357 -20.41 13.41 -6.92
N SER A 358 -20.38 12.88 -5.70
CA SER A 358 -19.53 13.45 -4.66
C SER A 358 -18.04 13.24 -4.97
N PHE A 359 -17.18 14.13 -4.48
CA PHE A 359 -15.73 13.94 -4.58
C PHE A 359 -15.30 12.61 -3.95
N GLY A 360 -15.92 12.23 -2.83
CA GLY A 360 -15.65 10.94 -2.16
C GLY A 360 -15.97 9.74 -3.06
N GLU A 361 -17.10 9.78 -3.79
CA GLU A 361 -17.49 8.73 -4.75
C GLU A 361 -16.54 8.69 -5.97
N LEU A 362 -16.20 9.86 -6.52
CA LEU A 362 -15.24 9.97 -7.61
C LEU A 362 -13.91 9.33 -7.22
N PHE A 363 -13.37 9.71 -6.07
CA PHE A 363 -12.10 9.19 -5.59
C PHE A 363 -12.19 7.69 -5.27
N ALA A 364 -13.18 7.26 -4.49
CA ALA A 364 -13.33 5.87 -4.08
C ALA A 364 -13.51 4.91 -5.26
N SER A 365 -14.21 5.34 -6.33
CA SER A 365 -14.45 4.49 -7.51
C SER A 365 -13.29 4.43 -8.50
N THR A 366 -12.35 5.38 -8.45
CA THR A 366 -11.28 5.48 -9.46
C THR A 366 -9.86 5.36 -8.89
N CYS A 367 -9.68 5.54 -7.58
CA CYS A 367 -8.35 5.60 -6.97
C CYS A 367 -7.51 4.31 -7.17
N ASN A 368 -8.13 3.14 -7.25
CA ASN A 368 -7.40 1.89 -7.49
C ASN A 368 -6.67 1.86 -8.85
N GLY A 369 -7.20 2.56 -9.83
CA GLY A 369 -6.60 2.67 -11.17
C GLY A 369 -5.64 3.85 -11.33
N SER A 370 -5.27 4.55 -10.25
CA SER A 370 -4.46 5.77 -10.34
C SER A 370 -3.32 5.80 -9.31
N PRO A 371 -2.12 6.29 -9.66
CA PRO A 371 -1.06 6.53 -8.68
C PRO A 371 -1.29 7.81 -7.86
N ALA A 372 -2.31 8.60 -8.19
CA ALA A 372 -2.56 9.90 -7.59
C ALA A 372 -3.22 9.80 -6.21
N SER A 373 -2.85 10.70 -5.30
CA SER A 373 -3.52 10.92 -4.02
C SER A 373 -4.78 11.77 -4.19
N ALA A 374 -5.64 11.81 -3.17
CA ALA A 374 -6.81 12.67 -3.17
C ALA A 374 -6.45 14.17 -3.33
N GLU A 375 -5.29 14.60 -2.87
CA GLU A 375 -4.79 15.96 -3.05
C GLU A 375 -4.52 16.26 -4.53
N ILE A 376 -3.89 15.32 -5.26
CA ILE A 376 -3.64 15.46 -6.70
C ILE A 376 -4.96 15.50 -7.47
N TYR A 377 -5.95 14.67 -7.09
CA TYR A 377 -7.31 14.72 -7.65
C TYR A 377 -7.94 16.10 -7.47
N ARG A 378 -7.89 16.64 -6.22
CA ARG A 378 -8.43 17.98 -5.95
C ARG A 378 -7.73 19.06 -6.79
N SER A 379 -6.42 18.96 -6.95
CA SER A 379 -5.66 19.89 -7.79
C SER A 379 -6.08 19.84 -9.25
N ALA A 380 -6.32 18.65 -9.80
CA ALA A 380 -6.83 18.49 -11.17
C ALA A 380 -8.25 19.04 -11.33
N LEU A 381 -9.13 18.80 -10.34
CA LEU A 381 -10.51 19.31 -10.37
C LEU A 381 -10.55 20.84 -10.33
N ILE A 382 -9.74 21.49 -9.50
CA ILE A 382 -9.70 22.97 -9.43
C ILE A 382 -9.21 23.56 -10.74
N ALA A 383 -8.21 22.96 -11.38
CA ALA A 383 -7.77 23.41 -12.69
C ALA A 383 -8.90 23.33 -13.75
N LEU A 384 -9.74 22.28 -13.69
CA LEU A 384 -10.93 22.18 -14.55
C LEU A 384 -12.04 23.18 -14.19
N VAL A 385 -12.18 23.54 -12.91
CA VAL A 385 -13.11 24.61 -12.46
C VAL A 385 -12.64 25.97 -12.99
N GLU A 386 -11.35 26.27 -12.91
CA GLU A 386 -10.76 27.51 -13.46
C GLU A 386 -10.97 27.61 -14.98
N GLU A 387 -10.88 26.50 -15.69
CA GLU A 387 -11.16 26.40 -17.13
C GLU A 387 -12.66 26.34 -17.45
N ARG A 388 -13.54 26.38 -16.44
CA ARG A 388 -15.00 26.29 -16.57
C ARG A 388 -15.52 25.03 -17.28
N VAL A 389 -14.73 23.95 -17.18
CA VAL A 389 -15.10 22.64 -17.75
C VAL A 389 -16.05 21.90 -16.82
N ILE A 390 -15.87 22.06 -15.49
CA ILE A 390 -16.71 21.45 -14.44
C ILE A 390 -17.02 22.47 -13.34
N GLU A 391 -17.96 22.11 -12.46
CA GLU A 391 -18.22 22.78 -11.19
C GLU A 391 -18.00 21.81 -10.02
N VAL A 392 -17.45 22.33 -8.91
CA VAL A 392 -17.43 21.64 -7.63
C VAL A 392 -18.23 22.49 -6.64
N VAL A 393 -19.29 21.91 -6.12
CA VAL A 393 -20.30 22.63 -5.33
C VAL A 393 -20.48 21.94 -3.99
N SER A 394 -20.48 22.73 -2.92
CA SER A 394 -20.81 22.24 -1.58
C SER A 394 -22.30 21.92 -1.41
N GLU A 395 -22.65 21.23 -0.33
CA GLU A 395 -24.05 20.90 0.02
C GLU A 395 -24.96 22.13 0.12
N ASP A 396 -24.40 23.28 0.52
CA ASP A 396 -25.10 24.58 0.62
C ASP A 396 -25.07 25.38 -0.69
N GLY A 397 -24.57 24.81 -1.78
CA GLY A 397 -24.57 25.41 -3.12
C GLY A 397 -23.38 26.32 -3.42
N ALA A 398 -22.43 26.49 -2.53
CA ALA A 398 -21.26 27.33 -2.78
C ALA A 398 -20.22 26.63 -3.69
N VAL A 399 -19.78 27.33 -4.73
CA VAL A 399 -18.77 26.85 -5.67
C VAL A 399 -17.38 26.86 -4.99
N ARG A 400 -16.66 25.75 -5.07
CA ARG A 400 -15.28 25.64 -4.58
C ARG A 400 -14.30 26.25 -5.59
N ARG A 401 -13.30 26.99 -5.05
CA ARG A 401 -12.29 27.68 -5.87
C ARG A 401 -10.85 27.30 -5.52
N SER A 402 -10.67 26.46 -4.51
CA SER A 402 -9.34 25.93 -4.15
C SER A 402 -9.40 24.46 -3.77
N ALA A 403 -8.30 23.74 -4.01
CA ALA A 403 -8.19 22.31 -3.73
C ALA A 403 -8.41 21.98 -2.24
N SER A 404 -7.92 22.84 -1.33
CA SER A 404 -8.07 22.68 0.11
C SER A 404 -9.51 22.81 0.61
N GLN A 405 -10.39 23.44 -0.15
CA GLN A 405 -11.80 23.59 0.21
C GLN A 405 -12.66 22.40 -0.18
N ILE A 406 -12.21 21.54 -1.12
CA ILE A 406 -12.98 20.40 -1.60
C ILE A 406 -13.10 19.34 -0.49
N ARG A 407 -14.34 19.04 -0.09
CA ARG A 407 -14.69 17.99 0.87
C ARG A 407 -15.22 16.75 0.17
N ASN A 408 -15.21 15.62 0.87
CA ASN A 408 -15.72 14.36 0.29
C ASN A 408 -17.20 14.43 -0.11
N THR A 409 -17.99 15.27 0.55
CA THR A 409 -19.42 15.47 0.28
C THR A 409 -19.70 16.45 -0.86
N ASP A 410 -18.71 17.25 -1.29
CA ASP A 410 -18.91 18.24 -2.34
C ASP A 410 -19.22 17.56 -3.68
N CYS A 411 -20.23 18.07 -4.39
CA CYS A 411 -20.68 17.53 -5.67
C CYS A 411 -19.80 18.05 -6.82
N VAL A 412 -19.28 17.13 -7.60
CA VAL A 412 -18.53 17.38 -8.85
C VAL A 412 -19.48 17.10 -10.01
N ARG A 413 -19.73 18.10 -10.88
CA ARG A 413 -20.72 18.00 -11.96
C ARG A 413 -20.34 18.83 -13.20
N PRO A 414 -20.96 18.58 -14.36
CA PRO A 414 -20.89 19.50 -15.48
C PRO A 414 -21.43 20.89 -15.09
N PRO A 415 -20.92 21.99 -15.68
CA PRO A 415 -21.43 23.33 -15.37
C PRO A 415 -22.90 23.46 -15.77
N ALA A 416 -23.68 24.21 -14.98
CA ALA A 416 -25.10 24.44 -15.23
C ALA A 416 -25.32 25.15 -16.59
N GLN A 417 -24.40 26.03 -16.96
CA GLN A 417 -24.41 26.73 -18.26
C GLN A 417 -23.27 26.14 -19.12
N ARG A 418 -23.62 25.31 -20.10
CA ARG A 418 -22.64 24.77 -21.06
C ARG A 418 -22.15 25.93 -21.93
N SER A 419 -20.85 26.25 -21.86
CA SER A 419 -20.21 27.10 -22.86
C SER A 419 -20.33 26.39 -24.20
N LEU A 420 -21.10 26.93 -25.14
CA LEU A 420 -21.05 26.51 -26.52
C LEU A 420 -19.67 26.88 -27.04
N LEU A 421 -18.76 25.90 -27.11
CA LEU A 421 -17.54 26.02 -27.90
C LEU A 421 -18.01 26.09 -29.37
N ILE A 422 -18.15 27.28 -29.88
CA ILE A 422 -18.28 27.53 -31.32
C ILE A 422 -16.87 27.23 -31.88
N THR A 423 -16.71 26.06 -32.48
CA THR A 423 -15.52 25.67 -33.26
C THR A 423 -15.49 26.44 -34.57
#